data_c31aac34068406fbd876862933fca52f
#
_entry.id   c31aac34068406fbd876862933fca52f
#
_cell.length_a   1.000
_cell.length_b   1.000
_cell.length_c   1.000
_cell.angle_alpha   90.00
_cell.angle_beta   90.00
_cell.angle_gamma   90.00
#
_symmetry.space_group_name_H-M   'P 1'
#
loop_
_entity.id
_entity.type
_entity.pdbx_description
1 polymer ?
#
loop_
_entity_poly.entity_id
_entity_poly.type
_entity_poly.pdbx_seq_one_letter_code
_entity_poly.pdbx_strand_id
1 'polypeptide(L)'
;MKNVRLNIAIEHDNEAFLKLKIKLRDKIVADGLKDGEYDLNENGVHVDADNFNKLLEDQNTITIDMRNHYESEIGHFKGAQLPDVDTFRESLPIIEKKYNSSKEDKNILMYCTGGIRCEKASAYLINKGYKNVYQLNGGIIEYTRQVKEHNLENKFLGKNFVFD
;
A
#
# COMPACT_ATOMS: atom_id res chain seq x y z
N MET A 1 -2.88 -21.55 -14.30
CA MET A 1 -3.09 -20.18 -13.79
C MET A 1 -2.13 -19.24 -14.53
N LYS A 2 -2.51 -18.79 -15.71
CA LYS A 2 -1.75 -17.76 -16.44
C LYS A 2 -2.22 -16.39 -15.91
N ASN A 3 -1.29 -15.48 -15.64
CA ASN A 3 -1.53 -14.09 -15.22
C ASN A 3 -2.04 -13.89 -13.78
N VAL A 4 -1.77 -14.79 -12.86
CA VAL A 4 -1.97 -14.51 -11.42
C VAL A 4 -0.70 -13.90 -10.86
N ARG A 5 -0.79 -12.67 -10.38
CA ARG A 5 0.30 -12.02 -9.66
C ARG A 5 0.46 -12.68 -8.30
N LEU A 6 1.68 -13.12 -8.00
CA LEU A 6 2.03 -13.68 -6.70
C LEU A 6 2.93 -12.69 -5.96
N ASN A 7 2.56 -12.34 -4.75
CA ASN A 7 3.42 -11.60 -3.83
C ASN A 7 4.13 -12.62 -2.94
N ILE A 8 5.45 -12.75 -3.09
CA ILE A 8 6.26 -13.70 -2.33
C ILE A 8 6.73 -12.99 -1.06
N ALA A 9 6.24 -13.44 0.09
CA ALA A 9 6.59 -12.86 1.38
C ALA A 9 7.86 -13.45 2.01
N ILE A 10 8.22 -14.69 1.66
CA ILE A 10 9.33 -15.44 2.26
C ILE A 10 10.08 -16.17 1.14
N GLU A 11 11.39 -15.98 1.08
CA GLU A 11 12.28 -16.59 0.07
C GLU A 11 13.00 -17.87 0.56
N HIS A 12 12.77 -18.29 1.81
CA HIS A 12 13.49 -19.44 2.39
C HIS A 12 12.59 -20.67 2.51
N ASP A 13 13.18 -21.83 2.19
CA ASP A 13 12.56 -23.18 2.24
C ASP A 13 12.17 -23.66 3.65
N ASN A 14 12.27 -22.82 4.66
CA ASN A 14 11.87 -23.19 6.00
C ASN A 14 10.37 -23.02 6.16
N GLU A 15 9.73 -24.13 6.49
CA GLU A 15 8.34 -24.42 6.80
C GLU A 15 7.59 -23.29 7.54
N ALA A 16 7.45 -22.11 6.91
CA ALA A 16 6.73 -20.97 7.49
C ALA A 16 5.23 -21.27 7.66
N PHE A 17 4.70 -22.17 6.81
CA PHE A 17 3.30 -22.55 6.84
C PHE A 17 3.13 -24.07 6.68
N LEU A 18 2.56 -24.71 7.69
CA LEU A 18 2.31 -26.16 7.68
C LEU A 18 1.23 -26.60 6.69
N LYS A 19 0.34 -25.68 6.28
CA LYS A 19 -0.79 -25.99 5.38
C LYS A 19 -1.14 -24.82 4.48
N LEU A 20 -1.31 -25.09 3.19
CA LEU A 20 -1.99 -24.17 2.28
C LEU A 20 -3.49 -24.18 2.58
N LYS A 21 -4.04 -23.01 2.96
CA LYS A 21 -5.47 -22.80 3.14
C LYS A 21 -6.00 -21.85 2.07
N ILE A 22 -6.92 -22.34 1.26
CA ILE A 22 -7.65 -21.51 0.31
C ILE A 22 -9.01 -21.19 0.92
N LYS A 23 -9.31 -19.90 1.09
CA LYS A 23 -10.59 -19.42 1.60
C LYS A 23 -11.26 -18.55 0.56
N LEU A 24 -12.49 -18.90 0.20
CA LEU A 24 -13.33 -18.02 -0.61
C LEU A 24 -13.85 -16.88 0.30
N ARG A 25 -13.71 -15.66 -0.16
CA ARG A 25 -14.19 -14.45 0.51
C ARG A 25 -14.84 -13.54 -0.52
N ASP A 26 -15.92 -12.86 -0.16
CA ASP A 26 -16.55 -11.86 -1.00
C ASP A 26 -15.59 -10.66 -1.22
N LYS A 27 -14.82 -10.32 -0.19
CA LYS A 27 -13.78 -9.29 -0.25
C LYS A 27 -12.47 -9.78 0.38
N ILE A 28 -11.35 -9.50 -0.27
CA ILE A 28 -10.01 -9.84 0.25
C ILE A 28 -9.69 -9.02 1.51
N VAL A 29 -10.10 -7.74 1.52
CA VAL A 29 -9.91 -6.82 2.64
C VAL A 29 -11.26 -6.20 3.00
N ALA A 30 -11.54 -6.07 4.29
CA ALA A 30 -12.71 -5.37 4.80
C ALA A 30 -12.50 -3.86 4.65
N ASP A 31 -12.99 -3.29 3.56
CA ASP A 31 -12.84 -1.88 3.20
C ASP A 31 -14.02 -0.99 3.64
N GLY A 32 -15.12 -1.59 4.05
CA GLY A 32 -16.36 -0.88 4.44
C GLY A 32 -17.13 -0.25 3.27
N LEU A 33 -16.66 -0.41 2.03
CA LEU A 33 -17.27 0.16 0.83
C LEU A 33 -18.38 -0.74 0.29
N LYS A 34 -19.37 -0.15 -0.36
CA LYS A 34 -20.42 -0.89 -1.06
C LYS A 34 -19.93 -1.32 -2.45
N ASP A 35 -20.54 -2.36 -2.99
CA ASP A 35 -20.26 -2.78 -4.36
C ASP A 35 -20.68 -1.64 -5.32
N GLY A 36 -19.79 -1.31 -6.27
CA GLY A 36 -19.97 -0.22 -7.22
C GLY A 36 -19.48 1.17 -6.76
N GLU A 37 -18.97 1.32 -5.55
CA GLU A 37 -18.36 2.59 -5.12
C GLU A 37 -16.96 2.83 -5.71
N TYR A 38 -16.37 1.83 -6.36
CA TYR A 38 -15.08 1.93 -7.05
C TYR A 38 -14.91 0.80 -8.05
N ASP A 39 -14.08 1.04 -9.08
CA ASP A 39 -13.69 0.00 -10.04
C ASP A 39 -12.23 -0.40 -9.78
N LEU A 40 -11.98 -1.67 -9.45
CA LEU A 40 -10.63 -2.21 -9.24
C LEU A 40 -9.79 -2.24 -10.53
N ASN A 41 -10.39 -2.09 -11.71
CA ASN A 41 -9.65 -1.96 -12.95
C ASN A 41 -9.04 -0.56 -13.14
N GLU A 42 -9.54 0.44 -12.41
CA GLU A 42 -9.05 1.81 -12.38
C GLU A 42 -8.28 2.06 -11.07
N ASN A 43 -7.13 1.42 -10.92
CA ASN A 43 -6.29 1.58 -9.74
C ASN A 43 -5.07 2.46 -10.00
N GLY A 44 -4.38 2.86 -8.91
CA GLY A 44 -3.21 3.73 -8.97
C GLY A 44 -2.02 3.09 -9.70
N VAL A 45 -1.16 3.94 -10.23
CA VAL A 45 0.06 3.52 -10.92
C VAL A 45 0.98 2.77 -9.96
N HIS A 46 1.35 1.55 -10.32
CA HIS A 46 2.32 0.76 -9.56
C HIS A 46 3.73 1.26 -9.81
N VAL A 47 4.47 1.56 -8.75
CA VAL A 47 5.86 1.99 -8.82
C VAL A 47 6.78 1.01 -8.10
N ASP A 48 7.96 0.78 -8.66
CA ASP A 48 9.03 0.02 -8.05
C ASP A 48 9.74 0.82 -6.94
N ALA A 49 10.72 0.21 -6.26
CA ALA A 49 11.41 0.82 -5.14
C ALA A 49 12.19 2.10 -5.53
N ASP A 50 12.79 2.14 -6.72
CA ASP A 50 13.55 3.31 -7.18
C ASP A 50 12.63 4.50 -7.47
N ASN A 51 11.54 4.28 -8.20
CA ASN A 51 10.56 5.31 -8.49
C ASN A 51 9.78 5.72 -7.22
N PHE A 52 9.53 4.78 -6.31
CA PHE A 52 8.95 5.09 -5.00
C PHE A 52 9.85 6.03 -4.20
N ASN A 53 11.17 5.77 -4.14
CA ASN A 53 12.14 6.65 -3.47
C ASN A 53 12.16 8.06 -4.07
N LYS A 54 12.09 8.18 -5.39
CA LYS A 54 12.03 9.48 -6.08
C LYS A 54 10.75 10.26 -5.73
N LEU A 55 9.60 9.58 -5.76
CA LEU A 55 8.32 10.19 -5.37
C LEU A 55 8.28 10.57 -3.89
N LEU A 56 8.88 9.76 -3.02
CA LEU A 56 8.95 10.04 -1.58
C LEU A 56 9.70 11.33 -1.27
N GLU A 57 10.68 11.70 -2.10
CA GLU A 57 11.49 12.92 -1.96
C GLU A 57 10.88 14.14 -2.66
N ASP A 58 9.89 13.92 -3.52
CA ASP A 58 9.23 15.01 -4.23
C ASP A 58 8.31 15.80 -3.29
N GLN A 59 8.56 17.11 -3.16
CA GLN A 59 7.77 18.02 -2.33
C GLN A 59 6.30 18.14 -2.76
N ASN A 60 6.00 17.73 -3.99
CA ASN A 60 4.62 17.69 -4.49
C ASN A 60 3.91 16.37 -4.16
N THR A 61 4.55 15.45 -3.44
CA THR A 61 4.01 14.14 -3.10
C THR A 61 3.58 14.07 -1.64
N ILE A 62 2.38 13.53 -1.42
CA ILE A 62 1.86 13.16 -0.11
C ILE A 62 1.96 11.63 -0.02
N THR A 63 2.85 11.14 0.84
CA THR A 63 3.01 9.70 1.07
C THR A 63 2.14 9.26 2.25
N ILE A 64 1.35 8.20 2.06
CA ILE A 64 0.37 7.73 3.05
C ILE A 64 0.60 6.25 3.34
N ASP A 65 0.74 5.92 4.63
CA ASP A 65 0.72 4.53 5.11
C ASP A 65 -0.73 4.03 5.19
N MET A 66 -1.03 2.98 4.43
CA MET A 66 -2.36 2.37 4.41
C MET A 66 -2.51 1.23 5.42
N ARG A 67 -1.56 1.11 6.35
CA ARG A 67 -1.60 0.14 7.44
C ARG A 67 -2.30 0.72 8.66
N ASN A 68 -2.56 -0.14 9.63
CA ASN A 68 -3.10 0.27 10.92
C ASN A 68 -2.01 0.96 11.75
N HIS A 69 -2.39 1.80 12.73
CA HIS A 69 -1.44 2.59 13.53
C HIS A 69 -0.35 1.74 14.19
N TYR A 70 -0.69 0.59 14.78
CA TYR A 70 0.25 -0.30 15.46
C TYR A 70 1.30 -0.91 14.51
N GLU A 71 1.01 -1.03 13.21
CA GLU A 71 1.99 -1.46 12.21
C GLU A 71 2.98 -0.32 11.89
N SER A 72 2.48 0.91 11.78
CA SER A 72 3.29 2.09 11.45
C SER A 72 4.16 2.57 12.62
N GLU A 73 3.77 2.32 13.86
CA GLU A 73 4.58 2.59 15.06
C GLU A 73 5.89 1.78 15.07
N ILE A 74 5.86 0.55 14.59
CA ILE A 74 7.03 -0.33 14.53
C ILE A 74 8.00 0.08 13.42
N GLY A 75 7.48 0.63 12.33
CA GLY A 75 8.28 1.12 11.23
C GLY A 75 7.43 1.70 10.10
N HIS A 76 7.97 2.72 9.44
CA HIS A 76 7.31 3.46 8.36
C HIS A 76 8.33 4.17 7.46
N PHE A 77 7.92 4.67 6.31
CA PHE A 77 8.77 5.54 5.50
C PHE A 77 8.87 6.94 6.09
N LYS A 78 10.08 7.50 6.06
CA LYS A 78 10.33 8.86 6.57
C LYS A 78 9.42 9.88 5.88
N GLY A 79 8.73 10.69 6.67
CA GLY A 79 7.83 11.74 6.16
C GLY A 79 6.44 11.24 5.72
N ALA A 80 6.16 9.95 5.80
CA ALA A 80 4.84 9.42 5.52
C ALA A 80 3.79 9.93 6.51
N GLN A 81 2.59 10.16 5.99
CA GLN A 81 1.41 10.41 6.81
C GLN A 81 0.92 9.07 7.37
N LEU A 82 0.74 9.03 8.67
CA LEU A 82 0.34 7.85 9.41
C LEU A 82 -1.07 8.07 9.95
N PRO A 83 -2.12 7.56 9.28
CA PRO A 83 -3.48 7.64 9.81
C PRO A 83 -3.57 6.88 11.14
N ASP A 84 -4.09 7.55 12.18
CA ASP A 84 -4.33 6.95 13.49
C ASP A 84 -5.65 6.16 13.45
N VAL A 85 -5.56 4.93 12.98
CA VAL A 85 -6.73 4.04 12.77
C VAL A 85 -6.42 2.61 13.19
N ASP A 86 -7.42 1.95 13.73
CA ASP A 86 -7.34 0.53 14.08
C ASP A 86 -7.64 -0.38 12.89
N THR A 87 -8.35 0.12 11.91
CA THR A 87 -8.76 -0.67 10.74
C THR A 87 -8.62 0.10 9.43
N PHE A 88 -8.29 -0.64 8.38
CA PHE A 88 -8.17 -0.07 7.03
C PHE A 88 -9.42 0.70 6.57
N ARG A 89 -10.64 0.23 6.89
CA ARG A 89 -11.88 0.90 6.49
C ARG A 89 -12.03 2.32 7.07
N GLU A 90 -11.43 2.58 8.23
CA GLU A 90 -11.48 3.90 8.87
C GLU A 90 -10.54 4.90 8.17
N SER A 91 -9.48 4.42 7.53
CA SER A 91 -8.49 5.27 6.89
C SER A 91 -9.04 6.00 5.64
N LEU A 92 -9.87 5.34 4.84
CA LEU A 92 -10.34 5.88 3.57
C LEU A 92 -11.09 7.21 3.70
N PRO A 93 -12.14 7.34 4.54
CA PRO A 93 -12.85 8.61 4.70
C PRO A 93 -11.98 9.71 5.36
N ILE A 94 -11.04 9.33 6.23
CA ILE A 94 -10.10 10.29 6.84
C ILE A 94 -9.17 10.86 5.77
N ILE A 95 -8.59 10.02 4.92
CA ILE A 95 -7.70 10.43 3.83
C ILE A 95 -8.46 11.30 2.83
N GLU A 96 -9.65 10.89 2.41
CA GLU A 96 -10.48 11.65 1.49
C GLU A 96 -10.76 13.06 2.05
N LYS A 97 -11.22 13.17 3.30
CA LYS A 97 -11.50 14.44 3.94
C LYS A 97 -10.26 15.32 4.07
N LYS A 98 -9.13 14.74 4.52
CA LYS A 98 -7.89 15.47 4.78
C LYS A 98 -7.26 16.03 3.51
N TYR A 99 -7.30 15.28 2.41
CA TYR A 99 -6.61 15.63 1.16
C TYR A 99 -7.55 16.01 0.02
N ASN A 100 -8.81 16.33 0.31
CA ASN A 100 -9.80 16.70 -0.70
C ASN A 100 -9.36 17.87 -1.60
N SER A 101 -8.67 18.86 -1.03
CA SER A 101 -8.13 20.01 -1.78
C SER A 101 -6.89 19.68 -2.63
N SER A 102 -6.31 18.51 -2.45
CA SER A 102 -5.08 18.08 -3.12
C SER A 102 -5.32 17.14 -4.31
N LYS A 103 -6.57 16.93 -4.70
CA LYS A 103 -6.97 15.94 -5.72
C LYS A 103 -6.37 16.19 -7.10
N GLU A 104 -6.23 17.46 -7.47
CA GLU A 104 -5.78 17.87 -8.81
C GLU A 104 -4.26 18.06 -8.86
N ASP A 105 -3.66 18.60 -7.80
CA ASP A 105 -2.30 19.18 -7.86
C ASP A 105 -1.24 18.31 -7.21
N LYS A 106 -1.61 17.42 -6.27
CA LYS A 106 -0.65 16.60 -5.54
C LYS A 106 -0.59 15.16 -6.04
N ASN A 107 0.60 14.58 -5.95
CA ASN A 107 0.77 13.14 -6.07
C ASN A 107 0.37 12.48 -4.74
N ILE A 108 -0.47 11.49 -4.78
CA ILE A 108 -0.78 10.64 -3.63
C ILE A 108 -0.03 9.32 -3.80
N LEU A 109 0.96 9.11 -2.95
CA LEU A 109 1.79 7.91 -2.94
C LEU A 109 1.39 7.02 -1.77
N MET A 110 1.04 5.77 -2.03
CA MET A 110 0.55 4.87 -1.00
C MET A 110 1.39 3.62 -0.88
N TYR A 111 1.48 3.09 0.34
CA TYR A 111 2.10 1.80 0.60
C TYR A 111 1.36 1.05 1.72
N CYS A 112 1.54 -0.26 1.72
CA CYS A 112 1.17 -1.14 2.84
C CYS A 112 2.13 -2.33 2.88
N THR A 113 1.87 -3.35 3.68
CA THR A 113 2.76 -4.51 3.84
C THR A 113 2.99 -5.27 2.53
N GLY A 114 1.92 -5.66 1.82
CA GLY A 114 2.00 -6.50 0.62
C GLY A 114 1.25 -5.96 -0.61
N GLY A 115 0.79 -4.69 -0.59
CA GLY A 115 0.13 -4.03 -1.72
C GLY A 115 -1.39 -4.16 -1.77
N ILE A 116 -2.01 -5.13 -1.12
CA ILE A 116 -3.45 -5.42 -1.26
C ILE A 116 -4.36 -4.27 -0.80
N ARG A 117 -4.06 -3.62 0.33
CA ARG A 117 -4.82 -2.46 0.82
C ARG A 117 -4.71 -1.29 -0.15
N CYS A 118 -3.52 -1.11 -0.76
CA CYS A 118 -3.28 -0.05 -1.73
C CYS A 118 -4.08 -0.23 -3.03
N GLU A 119 -4.25 -1.46 -3.52
CA GLU A 119 -5.10 -1.71 -4.70
C GLU A 119 -6.52 -1.13 -4.50
N LYS A 120 -7.10 -1.35 -3.33
CA LYS A 120 -8.43 -0.85 -3.00
C LYS A 120 -8.46 0.65 -2.72
N ALA A 121 -7.49 1.14 -1.94
CA ALA A 121 -7.40 2.55 -1.60
C ALA A 121 -7.18 3.43 -2.83
N SER A 122 -6.32 3.00 -3.77
CA SER A 122 -6.06 3.74 -4.99
C SER A 122 -7.27 3.80 -5.90
N ALA A 123 -7.95 2.67 -6.10
CA ALA A 123 -9.19 2.63 -6.87
C ALA A 123 -10.28 3.56 -6.27
N TYR A 124 -10.43 3.53 -4.94
CA TYR A 124 -11.35 4.42 -4.24
C TYR A 124 -11.00 5.89 -4.46
N LEU A 125 -9.72 6.28 -4.28
CA LEU A 125 -9.31 7.68 -4.45
C LEU A 125 -9.45 8.16 -5.91
N ILE A 126 -9.15 7.31 -6.89
CA ILE A 126 -9.36 7.64 -8.31
C ILE A 126 -10.84 7.89 -8.58
N ASN A 127 -11.72 7.02 -8.07
CA ASN A 127 -13.18 7.21 -8.20
C ASN A 127 -13.66 8.51 -7.51
N LYS A 128 -12.97 8.95 -6.45
CA LYS A 128 -13.22 10.24 -5.78
C LYS A 128 -12.60 11.45 -6.49
N GLY A 129 -11.97 11.24 -7.66
CA GLY A 129 -11.45 12.31 -8.52
C GLY A 129 -9.99 12.71 -8.27
N TYR A 130 -9.22 11.90 -7.52
CA TYR A 130 -7.77 12.11 -7.41
C TYR A 130 -7.09 11.76 -8.72
N LYS A 131 -6.26 12.65 -9.27
CA LYS A 131 -5.66 12.50 -10.60
C LYS A 131 -4.36 11.70 -10.59
N ASN A 132 -3.51 11.95 -9.60
CA ASN A 132 -2.15 11.42 -9.55
C ASN A 132 -2.02 10.47 -8.35
N VAL A 133 -2.39 9.22 -8.55
CA VAL A 133 -2.39 8.19 -7.49
C VAL A 133 -1.39 7.10 -7.82
N TYR A 134 -0.45 6.89 -6.92
CA TYR A 134 0.64 5.92 -7.04
C TYR A 134 0.61 4.93 -5.87
N GLN A 135 1.06 3.72 -6.11
CA GLN A 135 1.15 2.70 -5.09
C GLN A 135 2.42 1.87 -5.21
N LEU A 136 3.02 1.54 -4.06
CA LEU A 136 4.22 0.72 -4.00
C LEU A 136 3.89 -0.72 -4.44
N ASN A 137 4.51 -1.12 -5.53
CA ASN A 137 4.32 -2.45 -6.11
C ASN A 137 4.78 -3.55 -5.15
N GLY A 138 3.87 -4.44 -4.75
CA GLY A 138 4.17 -5.53 -3.80
C GLY A 138 4.40 -5.08 -2.35
N GLY A 139 4.22 -3.78 -2.05
CA GLY A 139 4.33 -3.21 -0.71
C GLY A 139 5.75 -3.22 -0.14
N ILE A 140 5.85 -3.05 1.19
CA ILE A 140 7.14 -2.99 1.91
C ILE A 140 7.98 -4.26 1.70
N ILE A 141 7.34 -5.42 1.60
CA ILE A 141 8.02 -6.70 1.40
C ILE A 141 8.82 -6.67 0.10
N GLU A 142 8.17 -6.32 -1.00
CA GLU A 142 8.83 -6.24 -2.31
C GLU A 142 9.83 -5.09 -2.38
N TYR A 143 9.53 -3.95 -1.76
CA TYR A 143 10.45 -2.83 -1.63
C TYR A 143 11.78 -3.26 -0.99
N THR A 144 11.71 -3.97 0.13
CA THR A 144 12.90 -4.43 0.85
C THR A 144 13.75 -5.38 0.00
N ARG A 145 13.11 -6.24 -0.79
CA ARG A 145 13.78 -7.15 -1.73
C ARG A 145 14.50 -6.35 -2.81
N GLN A 146 13.82 -5.42 -3.47
CA GLN A 146 14.40 -4.58 -4.54
C GLN A 146 15.53 -3.69 -4.03
N VAL A 147 15.39 -3.11 -2.84
CA VAL A 147 16.46 -2.31 -2.21
C VAL A 147 17.75 -3.12 -2.07
N LYS A 148 17.66 -4.39 -1.62
CA LYS A 148 18.83 -5.28 -1.51
C LYS A 148 19.35 -5.68 -2.89
N GLU A 149 18.49 -6.07 -3.81
CA GLU A 149 18.85 -6.58 -5.13
C GLU A 149 19.53 -5.50 -5.99
N HIS A 150 19.03 -4.29 -5.94
CA HIS A 150 19.51 -3.17 -6.77
C HIS A 150 20.44 -2.20 -6.00
N ASN A 151 20.79 -2.51 -4.76
CA ASN A 151 21.63 -1.66 -3.89
C ASN A 151 21.12 -0.22 -3.79
N LEU A 152 19.79 -0.05 -3.63
CA LEU A 152 19.15 1.24 -3.47
C LEU A 152 19.26 1.73 -2.02
N GLU A 153 19.10 3.04 -1.83
CA GLU A 153 18.95 3.61 -0.49
C GLU A 153 17.65 3.14 0.16
N ASN A 154 17.77 2.57 1.36
CA ASN A 154 16.60 2.17 2.14
C ASN A 154 16.01 3.39 2.88
N LYS A 155 14.82 3.79 2.48
CA LYS A 155 14.07 4.91 3.09
C LYS A 155 13.07 4.46 4.16
N PHE A 156 12.93 3.15 4.38
CA PHE A 156 12.05 2.61 5.42
C PHE A 156 12.76 2.59 6.77
N LEU A 157 12.10 3.17 7.77
CA LEU A 157 12.59 3.27 9.15
C LEU A 157 11.95 2.18 10.02
N GLY A 158 12.76 1.55 10.87
CA GLY A 158 12.24 0.53 11.80
C GLY A 158 12.11 -0.86 11.16
N LYS A 159 11.07 -1.61 11.56
CA LYS A 159 10.80 -2.98 11.11
C LYS A 159 9.44 -3.08 10.45
N ASN A 160 9.32 -3.96 9.46
CA ASN A 160 8.02 -4.25 8.86
C ASN A 160 7.25 -5.24 9.76
N PHE A 161 6.05 -4.86 10.17
CA PHE A 161 5.13 -5.75 10.87
C PHE A 161 4.48 -6.69 9.86
N VAL A 162 4.54 -7.99 10.14
CA VAL A 162 3.92 -9.04 9.34
C VAL A 162 3.03 -9.87 10.24
N PHE A 163 1.79 -10.10 9.83
CA PHE A 163 0.88 -11.01 10.55
C PHE A 163 1.29 -12.46 10.32
N ASP A 164 1.31 -13.25 11.38
CA ASP A 164 1.46 -14.71 11.33
C ASP A 164 0.18 -15.42 10.85
#